data_f2c0942f2013a7e536adabd95cb1bf38
#
_entry.id   f2c0942f2013a7e536adabd95cb1bf38
#
_cell.length_a   1.000
_cell.length_b   1.000
_cell.length_c   1.000
_cell.angle_alpha   90.00
_cell.angle_beta   90.00
_cell.angle_gamma   90.00
#
_symmetry.space_group_name_H-M   'P 1'
#
loop_
_entity.id
_entity.type
_entity.pdbx_description
1 polymer ?
#
loop_
_entity_poly.entity_id
_entity_poly.type
_entity_poly.pdbx_seq_one_letter_code
_entity_poly.pdbx_strand_id
1 'polypeptide(L)'
;MKANNKRKVFGDAVDLLMDEIEEREVPRGIQMIQIRNIQPFHDHPFHLYEGERLEDMIASVKEHGVLNPVIVQKIDGGYEMLSGHNRMNAAKLAGLKEVPAIVKTDLSEEEAYVYVIETNLMQRSFSDLLISEKAAVLKARYEKGACQGKRNNIVREIARLEGKELEDVTCGHSDHKLKTRDSIGKEYELSGSSVGRLLKLNDLIRPFKDMVDRGAL
;
A
#
# COMPACT_ATOMS: atom_id res chain seq x y z
N MET A 1 12.81 -64.89 -8.62
CA MET A 1 13.07 -63.60 -9.25
C MET A 1 11.93 -62.65 -8.95
N LYS A 2 12.07 -61.80 -7.94
CA LYS A 2 11.19 -60.68 -7.65
C LYS A 2 12.10 -59.47 -7.49
N ALA A 3 12.20 -58.67 -8.51
CA ALA A 3 13.01 -57.47 -8.50
C ALA A 3 12.14 -56.24 -8.89
N ASN A 4 12.15 -55.30 -7.99
CA ASN A 4 12.19 -53.87 -8.27
C ASN A 4 10.91 -53.17 -8.79
N ASN A 5 9.94 -52.98 -7.90
CA ASN A 5 8.82 -52.07 -8.17
C ASN A 5 8.83 -50.82 -7.25
N LYS A 6 9.95 -50.55 -6.54
CA LYS A 6 10.04 -49.41 -5.61
C LYS A 6 10.73 -48.15 -6.17
N ARG A 7 11.33 -48.23 -7.37
CA ARG A 7 12.01 -47.06 -7.98
C ARG A 7 11.15 -46.22 -8.92
N LYS A 8 10.00 -46.75 -9.38
CA LYS A 8 9.10 -45.98 -10.25
C LYS A 8 8.20 -44.96 -9.53
N VAL A 9 7.83 -45.23 -8.29
CA VAL A 9 6.90 -44.43 -7.51
C VAL A 9 7.52 -43.11 -7.05
N PHE A 10 8.85 -43.02 -6.94
CA PHE A 10 9.55 -41.78 -6.55
C PHE A 10 9.77 -40.82 -7.71
N GLY A 11 9.91 -41.32 -8.93
CA GLY A 11 10.03 -40.49 -10.13
C GLY A 11 8.74 -39.75 -10.44
N ASP A 12 7.62 -40.47 -10.43
CA ASP A 12 6.29 -39.92 -10.73
C ASP A 12 5.82 -38.90 -9.67
N ALA A 13 6.26 -39.03 -8.42
CA ALA A 13 5.94 -38.08 -7.36
C ALA A 13 6.81 -36.81 -7.43
N VAL A 14 8.04 -36.92 -7.93
CA VAL A 14 8.91 -35.74 -8.15
C VAL A 14 8.47 -34.99 -9.41
N ASP A 15 8.06 -35.69 -10.46
CA ASP A 15 7.52 -35.07 -11.69
C ASP A 15 6.19 -34.35 -11.41
N LEU A 16 5.29 -34.93 -10.59
CA LEU A 16 4.06 -34.27 -10.14
C LEU A 16 4.33 -33.02 -9.28
N LEU A 17 5.37 -33.06 -8.45
CA LEU A 17 5.78 -31.90 -7.65
C LEU A 17 6.49 -30.82 -8.48
N MET A 18 7.16 -31.21 -9.56
CA MET A 18 7.80 -30.27 -10.50
C MET A 18 6.77 -29.60 -11.41
N ASP A 19 5.73 -30.30 -11.85
CA ASP A 19 4.60 -29.71 -12.59
C ASP A 19 3.77 -28.71 -11.74
N GLU A 20 3.70 -28.91 -10.40
CA GLU A 20 3.05 -27.96 -9.50
C GLU A 20 3.88 -26.68 -9.23
N ILE A 21 5.18 -26.67 -9.56
CA ILE A 21 6.06 -25.52 -9.36
C ILE A 21 6.08 -24.59 -10.60
N GLU A 22 5.72 -25.09 -11.78
CA GLU A 22 5.81 -24.29 -13.03
C GLU A 22 4.60 -23.42 -13.36
N GLU A 23 3.46 -23.58 -12.71
CA GLU A 23 2.32 -22.68 -12.89
C GLU A 23 1.77 -22.19 -11.54
N ARG A 24 2.47 -21.26 -10.92
CA ARG A 24 1.76 -20.33 -10.05
C ARG A 24 0.82 -19.53 -10.94
N GLU A 25 -0.40 -20.04 -11.12
CA GLU A 25 -1.47 -19.27 -11.74
C GLU A 25 -1.53 -17.90 -11.06
N VAL A 26 -1.16 -16.86 -11.81
CA VAL A 26 -1.33 -15.49 -11.33
C VAL A 26 -2.82 -15.30 -11.08
N PRO A 27 -3.26 -15.06 -9.83
CA PRO A 27 -4.68 -14.95 -9.53
C PRO A 27 -5.37 -13.98 -10.48
N ARG A 28 -6.59 -14.30 -10.94
CA ARG A 28 -7.32 -13.46 -11.90
C ARG A 28 -7.32 -12.01 -11.46
N GLY A 29 -6.75 -11.13 -12.29
CA GLY A 29 -6.61 -9.70 -12.01
C GLY A 29 -5.20 -9.23 -11.64
N ILE A 30 -4.22 -10.13 -11.42
CA ILE A 30 -2.81 -9.77 -11.24
C ILE A 30 -2.09 -9.86 -12.59
N GLN A 31 -1.26 -8.89 -12.88
CA GLN A 31 -0.45 -8.81 -14.10
C GLN A 31 1.00 -8.57 -13.75
N MET A 32 1.94 -9.20 -14.49
CA MET A 32 3.35 -8.87 -14.38
C MET A 32 3.62 -7.59 -15.17
N ILE A 33 4.07 -6.55 -14.49
CA ILE A 33 4.31 -5.24 -15.11
C ILE A 33 5.78 -4.89 -14.97
N GLN A 34 6.37 -4.42 -16.08
CA GLN A 34 7.76 -3.97 -16.08
C GLN A 34 7.92 -2.74 -15.17
N ILE A 35 8.89 -2.82 -14.26
CA ILE A 35 9.18 -1.78 -13.26
C ILE A 35 9.41 -0.42 -13.90
N ARG A 36 10.06 -0.38 -15.08
CA ARG A 36 10.32 0.85 -15.82
C ARG A 36 9.06 1.60 -16.30
N ASN A 37 7.92 0.88 -16.39
CA ASN A 37 6.65 1.45 -16.84
C ASN A 37 5.80 1.95 -15.66
N ILE A 38 6.30 1.80 -14.42
CA ILE A 38 5.60 2.22 -13.20
C ILE A 38 6.34 3.42 -12.61
N GLN A 39 5.64 4.53 -12.47
CA GLN A 39 6.12 5.71 -11.77
C GLN A 39 5.55 5.79 -10.35
N PRO A 40 6.26 6.42 -9.40
CA PRO A 40 5.73 6.70 -8.07
C PRO A 40 4.50 7.60 -8.18
N PHE A 41 3.62 7.54 -7.17
CA PHE A 41 2.52 8.49 -7.05
C PHE A 41 3.08 9.92 -6.94
N HIS A 42 2.54 10.85 -7.75
CA HIS A 42 3.10 12.20 -7.90
C HIS A 42 3.10 13.01 -6.59
N ASP A 43 2.13 12.81 -5.71
CA ASP A 43 2.03 13.48 -4.41
C ASP A 43 2.07 12.46 -3.25
N HIS A 44 3.06 11.55 -3.29
CA HIS A 44 3.23 10.52 -2.26
C HIS A 44 3.74 11.13 -0.95
N PRO A 45 2.93 11.16 0.12
CA PRO A 45 3.27 11.86 1.34
C PRO A 45 4.18 11.08 2.29
N PHE A 46 4.31 9.76 2.10
CA PHE A 46 5.02 8.86 3.03
C PHE A 46 6.47 8.65 2.60
N HIS A 47 7.36 8.59 3.60
CA HIS A 47 8.77 8.27 3.38
C HIS A 47 8.95 6.77 3.08
N LEU A 48 9.89 6.47 2.19
CA LEU A 48 10.31 5.11 1.93
C LEU A 48 11.14 4.58 3.11
N TYR A 49 11.21 3.25 3.22
CA TYR A 49 12.08 2.62 4.22
C TYR A 49 13.53 2.86 3.89
N GLU A 50 14.33 3.03 4.93
CA GLU A 50 15.77 3.21 4.88
C GLU A 50 16.44 2.24 5.87
N GLY A 51 17.79 2.11 5.79
CA GLY A 51 18.59 1.29 6.69
C GLY A 51 18.17 -0.18 6.72
N GLU A 52 18.27 -0.80 7.87
CA GLU A 52 18.06 -2.24 8.11
C GLU A 52 16.72 -2.73 7.58
N ARG A 53 15.66 -1.96 7.79
CA ARG A 53 14.32 -2.34 7.31
C ARG A 53 14.22 -2.43 5.77
N LEU A 54 14.95 -1.58 5.06
CA LEU A 54 15.05 -1.65 3.60
C LEU A 54 15.89 -2.85 3.17
N GLU A 55 17.01 -3.10 3.87
CA GLU A 55 17.92 -4.22 3.59
C GLU A 55 17.22 -5.57 3.77
N ASP A 56 16.48 -5.74 4.85
CA ASP A 56 15.66 -6.93 5.10
C ASP A 56 14.64 -7.16 3.99
N MET A 57 13.96 -6.08 3.56
CA MET A 57 13.00 -6.17 2.47
C MET A 57 13.66 -6.54 1.14
N ILE A 58 14.85 -6.00 0.84
CA ILE A 58 15.63 -6.37 -0.36
C ILE A 58 16.03 -7.83 -0.31
N ALA A 59 16.50 -8.32 0.84
CA ALA A 59 16.88 -9.73 1.02
C ALA A 59 15.67 -10.66 0.78
N SER A 60 14.53 -10.36 1.39
CA SER A 60 13.29 -11.10 1.19
C SER A 60 12.82 -11.10 -0.27
N VAL A 61 12.89 -9.96 -0.95
CA VAL A 61 12.49 -9.84 -2.36
C VAL A 61 13.46 -10.57 -3.29
N LYS A 62 14.75 -10.63 -2.97
CA LYS A 62 15.73 -11.43 -3.74
C LYS A 62 15.46 -12.93 -3.63
N GLU A 63 15.05 -13.41 -2.45
CA GLU A 63 14.82 -14.82 -2.20
C GLU A 63 13.47 -15.30 -2.72
N HIS A 64 12.42 -14.51 -2.51
CA HIS A 64 11.03 -14.95 -2.73
C HIS A 64 10.31 -14.17 -3.83
N GLY A 65 10.92 -13.12 -4.38
CA GLY A 65 10.25 -12.17 -5.26
C GLY A 65 9.26 -11.29 -4.47
N VAL A 66 8.42 -10.56 -5.20
CA VAL A 66 7.35 -9.75 -4.62
C VAL A 66 6.11 -10.62 -4.44
N LEU A 67 5.90 -11.14 -3.22
CA LEU A 67 4.79 -12.06 -2.91
C LEU A 67 3.43 -11.36 -2.96
N ASN A 68 3.32 -10.19 -2.35
CA ASN A 68 2.08 -9.40 -2.38
C ASN A 68 2.13 -8.42 -3.55
N PRO A 69 1.16 -8.45 -4.48
CA PRO A 69 1.17 -7.58 -5.63
C PRO A 69 1.12 -6.11 -5.21
N VAL A 70 1.74 -5.25 -6.00
CA VAL A 70 1.57 -3.80 -5.89
C VAL A 70 0.23 -3.38 -6.50
N ILE A 71 -0.30 -2.23 -6.11
CA ILE A 71 -1.51 -1.68 -6.73
C ILE A 71 -1.10 -0.45 -7.53
N VAL A 72 -1.50 -0.42 -8.78
CA VAL A 72 -1.20 0.67 -9.71
C VAL A 72 -2.47 1.15 -10.40
N GLN A 73 -2.50 2.39 -10.83
CA GLN A 73 -3.51 2.88 -11.77
C GLN A 73 -2.90 3.04 -13.15
N LYS A 74 -3.74 2.83 -14.18
CA LYS A 74 -3.36 3.08 -15.56
C LYS A 74 -3.42 4.58 -15.84
N ILE A 75 -2.36 5.11 -16.44
CA ILE A 75 -2.25 6.50 -16.87
C ILE A 75 -1.74 6.56 -18.30
N ASP A 76 -1.73 7.73 -18.92
CA ASP A 76 -1.15 7.92 -20.23
C ASP A 76 0.36 7.64 -20.20
N GLY A 77 0.79 6.68 -21.01
CA GLY A 77 2.19 6.29 -21.11
C GLY A 77 2.70 5.27 -20.09
N GLY A 78 1.84 4.71 -19.22
CA GLY A 78 2.27 3.69 -18.26
C GLY A 78 1.33 3.49 -17.08
N TYR A 79 1.93 3.36 -15.91
CA TYR A 79 1.23 3.12 -14.66
C TYR A 79 1.76 4.03 -13.56
N GLU A 80 0.88 4.42 -12.66
CA GLU A 80 1.24 5.15 -11.45
C GLU A 80 0.94 4.30 -10.21
N MET A 81 1.86 4.32 -9.25
CA MET A 81 1.80 3.49 -8.04
C MET A 81 0.78 4.03 -7.04
N LEU A 82 -0.16 3.19 -6.60
CA LEU A 82 -1.09 3.52 -5.51
C LEU A 82 -0.68 2.87 -4.19
N SER A 83 -0.15 1.65 -4.24
CA SER A 83 0.30 0.92 -3.04
C SER A 83 1.50 0.03 -3.33
N GLY A 84 2.38 -0.08 -2.33
CA GLY A 84 3.55 -0.95 -2.41
C GLY A 84 4.84 -0.23 -2.77
N HIS A 85 4.95 1.07 -2.54
CA HIS A 85 6.14 1.88 -2.84
C HIS A 85 7.43 1.27 -2.28
N ASN A 86 7.41 0.76 -1.04
CA ASN A 86 8.56 0.09 -0.44
C ASN A 86 8.91 -1.24 -1.12
N ARG A 87 7.89 -2.06 -1.46
CA ARG A 87 8.08 -3.31 -2.22
C ARG A 87 8.68 -3.05 -3.61
N MET A 88 8.18 -2.02 -4.29
CA MET A 88 8.71 -1.59 -5.57
C MET A 88 10.15 -1.11 -5.46
N ASN A 89 10.47 -0.29 -4.44
CA ASN A 89 11.83 0.19 -4.21
C ASN A 89 12.79 -0.98 -3.96
N ALA A 90 12.40 -1.92 -3.09
CA ALA A 90 13.17 -3.14 -2.82
C ALA A 90 13.33 -4.00 -4.09
N ALA A 91 12.28 -4.15 -4.91
CA ALA A 91 12.35 -4.90 -6.17
C ALA A 91 13.34 -4.28 -7.16
N LYS A 92 13.36 -2.94 -7.29
CA LYS A 92 14.35 -2.21 -8.10
C LYS A 92 15.77 -2.49 -7.62
N LEU A 93 16.01 -2.38 -6.31
CA LEU A 93 17.32 -2.60 -5.69
C LEU A 93 17.74 -4.07 -5.71
N ALA A 94 16.78 -5.00 -5.69
CA ALA A 94 17.02 -6.43 -5.89
C ALA A 94 17.34 -6.80 -7.35
N GLY A 95 17.16 -5.89 -8.32
CA GLY A 95 17.43 -6.11 -9.72
C GLY A 95 16.30 -6.79 -10.50
N LEU A 96 15.09 -6.85 -9.95
CA LEU A 96 13.94 -7.38 -10.68
C LEU A 96 13.57 -6.47 -11.85
N LYS A 97 13.10 -7.06 -12.95
CA LYS A 97 12.62 -6.33 -14.12
C LYS A 97 11.11 -6.08 -14.09
N GLU A 98 10.38 -6.97 -13.44
CA GLU A 98 8.92 -6.98 -13.38
C GLU A 98 8.44 -7.23 -11.96
N VAL A 99 7.23 -6.78 -11.66
CA VAL A 99 6.55 -7.03 -10.38
C VAL A 99 5.09 -7.42 -10.63
N PRO A 100 4.52 -8.29 -9.78
CA PRO A 100 3.09 -8.58 -9.82
C PRO A 100 2.32 -7.33 -9.39
N ALA A 101 1.33 -6.94 -10.18
CA ALA A 101 0.55 -5.74 -9.96
C ALA A 101 -0.95 -5.97 -10.20
N ILE A 102 -1.77 -5.31 -9.42
CA ILE A 102 -3.21 -5.17 -9.64
C ILE A 102 -3.43 -3.81 -10.29
N VAL A 103 -4.00 -3.81 -11.50
CA VAL A 103 -4.26 -2.59 -12.25
C VAL A 103 -5.64 -2.08 -11.94
N LYS A 104 -5.72 -0.81 -11.53
CA LYS A 104 -6.95 -0.05 -11.41
C LYS A 104 -7.13 0.85 -12.62
N THR A 105 -8.36 0.96 -13.07
CA THR A 105 -8.78 1.87 -14.15
C THR A 105 -9.84 2.81 -13.60
N ASP A 106 -10.02 3.95 -14.27
CA ASP A 106 -11.13 4.88 -14.05
C ASP A 106 -11.23 5.45 -12.62
N LEU A 107 -10.07 5.58 -11.92
CA LEU A 107 -10.01 6.27 -10.65
C LEU A 107 -9.88 7.77 -10.86
N SER A 108 -10.65 8.55 -10.12
CA SER A 108 -10.38 9.98 -9.99
C SER A 108 -9.09 10.21 -9.18
N GLU A 109 -8.47 11.36 -9.35
CA GLU A 109 -7.28 11.76 -8.59
C GLU A 109 -7.51 11.67 -7.07
N GLU A 110 -8.71 12.04 -6.63
CA GLU A 110 -9.09 11.94 -5.23
C GLU A 110 -9.18 10.49 -4.74
N GLU A 111 -9.73 9.59 -5.54
CA GLU A 111 -9.81 8.16 -5.21
C GLU A 111 -8.43 7.54 -5.18
N ALA A 112 -7.56 7.87 -6.12
CA ALA A 112 -6.17 7.44 -6.15
C ALA A 112 -5.41 7.88 -4.89
N TYR A 113 -5.57 9.13 -4.47
CA TYR A 113 -4.97 9.63 -3.23
C TYR A 113 -5.51 8.91 -1.98
N VAL A 114 -6.82 8.59 -1.95
CA VAL A 114 -7.40 7.79 -0.86
C VAL A 114 -6.76 6.41 -0.79
N TYR A 115 -6.52 5.73 -1.92
CA TYR A 115 -5.78 4.46 -1.95
C TYR A 115 -4.40 4.59 -1.29
N VAL A 116 -3.64 5.62 -1.64
CA VAL A 116 -2.31 5.88 -1.07
C VAL A 116 -2.37 6.04 0.44
N ILE A 117 -3.31 6.84 0.95
CA ILE A 117 -3.46 7.08 2.39
C ILE A 117 -3.90 5.82 3.13
N GLU A 118 -4.98 5.16 2.67
CA GLU A 118 -5.58 4.03 3.39
C GLU A 118 -4.65 2.81 3.42
N THR A 119 -3.96 2.51 2.33
CA THR A 119 -3.00 1.38 2.31
C THR A 119 -1.85 1.58 3.30
N ASN A 120 -1.37 2.81 3.45
CA ASN A 120 -0.33 3.10 4.44
C ASN A 120 -0.86 3.02 5.88
N LEU A 121 -2.07 3.54 6.15
CA LEU A 121 -2.70 3.43 7.47
C LEU A 121 -3.03 2.00 7.88
N MET A 122 -3.31 1.11 6.93
CA MET A 122 -3.51 -0.31 7.21
C MET A 122 -2.22 -1.05 7.58
N GLN A 123 -1.07 -0.55 7.09
CA GLN A 123 0.24 -1.16 7.30
C GLN A 123 0.99 -0.57 8.50
N ARG A 124 0.67 0.66 8.90
CA ARG A 124 1.33 1.41 9.98
C ARG A 124 0.28 2.05 10.90
N SER A 125 0.53 2.01 12.20
CA SER A 125 -0.28 2.80 13.15
C SER A 125 -0.12 4.30 12.87
N PHE A 126 -1.18 5.06 13.06
CA PHE A 126 -1.11 6.52 12.94
C PHE A 126 -0.07 7.12 13.91
N SER A 127 0.12 6.52 15.10
CA SER A 127 1.14 6.93 16.07
C SER A 127 2.56 6.87 15.50
N ASP A 128 2.85 5.90 14.63
CA ASP A 128 4.18 5.61 14.09
C ASP A 128 4.55 6.46 12.87
N LEU A 129 3.59 7.23 12.37
CA LEU A 129 3.81 8.14 11.25
C LEU A 129 4.64 9.36 11.68
N LEU A 130 5.43 9.88 10.76
CA LEU A 130 6.11 11.15 10.91
C LEU A 130 5.09 12.31 11.02
N ILE A 131 5.52 13.44 11.54
CA ILE A 131 4.64 14.60 11.75
C ILE A 131 4.06 15.10 10.43
N SER A 132 4.87 15.14 9.38
CA SER A 132 4.43 15.52 8.03
C SER A 132 3.44 14.51 7.44
N GLU A 133 3.66 13.21 7.66
CA GLU A 133 2.77 12.13 7.23
C GLU A 133 1.42 12.21 7.95
N LYS A 134 1.44 12.45 9.28
CA LYS A 134 0.22 12.72 10.07
C LYS A 134 -0.57 13.89 9.51
N ALA A 135 0.13 14.97 9.15
CA ALA A 135 -0.50 16.15 8.56
C ALA A 135 -1.20 15.83 7.24
N ALA A 136 -0.57 15.04 6.36
CA ALA A 136 -1.16 14.61 5.09
C ALA A 136 -2.41 13.74 5.28
N VAL A 137 -2.36 12.77 6.21
CA VAL A 137 -3.51 11.94 6.58
C VAL A 137 -4.67 12.79 7.07
N LEU A 138 -4.42 13.72 8.01
CA LEU A 138 -5.46 14.59 8.56
C LEU A 138 -6.05 15.51 7.50
N LYS A 139 -5.23 16.02 6.56
CA LYS A 139 -5.70 16.81 5.42
C LYS A 139 -6.66 16.00 4.55
N ALA A 140 -6.28 14.78 4.18
CA ALA A 140 -7.13 13.87 3.41
C ALA A 140 -8.48 13.61 4.11
N ARG A 141 -8.48 13.48 5.44
CA ARG A 141 -9.70 13.30 6.23
C ARG A 141 -10.56 14.54 6.31
N TYR A 142 -9.94 15.71 6.41
CA TYR A 142 -10.61 17.00 6.57
C TYR A 142 -11.25 17.47 5.26
N GLU A 143 -10.49 17.43 4.16
CA GLU A 143 -10.94 17.94 2.85
C GLU A 143 -11.91 16.97 2.16
N LYS A 144 -11.78 15.67 2.37
CA LYS A 144 -12.51 14.63 1.63
C LYS A 144 -13.69 14.03 2.40
N GLY A 145 -14.29 14.78 3.32
CA GLY A 145 -15.54 14.37 4.00
C GLY A 145 -16.69 14.00 3.05
N ALA A 146 -16.69 14.55 1.84
CA ALA A 146 -17.66 14.25 0.80
C ALA A 146 -17.47 12.85 0.16
N CYS A 147 -16.30 12.22 0.28
CA CYS A 147 -15.99 10.92 -0.32
C CYS A 147 -16.11 9.73 0.66
N GLN A 148 -16.78 9.89 1.80
CA GLN A 148 -16.85 8.88 2.84
C GLN A 148 -17.36 7.52 2.35
N GLY A 149 -18.38 7.49 1.48
CA GLY A 149 -18.91 6.24 0.90
C GLY A 149 -17.89 5.54 0.00
N LYS A 150 -17.24 6.29 -0.88
CA LYS A 150 -16.19 5.78 -1.77
C LYS A 150 -14.99 5.25 -0.98
N ARG A 151 -14.55 6.00 0.05
CA ARG A 151 -13.49 5.57 0.96
C ARG A 151 -13.79 4.22 1.60
N ASN A 152 -14.99 4.01 2.14
CA ASN A 152 -15.37 2.76 2.78
C ASN A 152 -15.28 1.57 1.79
N ASN A 153 -15.64 1.77 0.53
CA ASN A 153 -15.49 0.76 -0.51
C ASN A 153 -14.01 0.45 -0.78
N ILE A 154 -13.17 1.48 -0.89
CA ILE A 154 -11.72 1.36 -1.08
C ILE A 154 -11.09 0.60 0.10
N VAL A 155 -11.42 0.97 1.33
CA VAL A 155 -10.90 0.30 2.55
C VAL A 155 -11.27 -1.18 2.56
N ARG A 156 -12.52 -1.54 2.23
CA ARG A 156 -12.94 -2.95 2.13
C ARG A 156 -12.21 -3.69 1.03
N GLU A 157 -11.97 -3.06 -0.10
CA GLU A 157 -11.24 -3.65 -1.21
C GLU A 157 -9.77 -3.90 -0.85
N ILE A 158 -9.10 -2.91 -0.26
CA ILE A 158 -7.71 -3.06 0.21
C ILE A 158 -7.60 -4.19 1.23
N ALA A 159 -8.51 -4.25 2.21
CA ALA A 159 -8.50 -5.32 3.21
C ALA A 159 -8.65 -6.71 2.58
N ARG A 160 -9.53 -6.87 1.58
CA ARG A 160 -9.65 -8.14 0.82
C ARG A 160 -8.36 -8.49 0.10
N LEU A 161 -7.69 -7.51 -0.52
CA LEU A 161 -6.43 -7.71 -1.23
C LEU A 161 -5.27 -8.04 -0.28
N GLU A 162 -5.30 -7.54 0.95
CA GLU A 162 -4.30 -7.83 1.98
C GLU A 162 -4.65 -9.05 2.84
N GLY A 163 -5.78 -9.74 2.57
CA GLY A 163 -6.23 -10.90 3.34
C GLY A 163 -6.61 -10.59 4.78
N LYS A 164 -6.97 -9.35 5.08
CA LYS A 164 -7.40 -8.91 6.41
C LYS A 164 -8.92 -9.00 6.53
N GLU A 165 -9.41 -9.67 7.58
CA GLU A 165 -10.81 -9.57 7.97
C GLU A 165 -11.04 -8.19 8.60
N LEU A 166 -11.96 -7.41 8.02
CA LEU A 166 -12.47 -6.20 8.66
C LEU A 166 -13.59 -6.65 9.59
N GLU A 167 -13.42 -6.48 10.89
CA GLU A 167 -14.56 -6.42 11.78
C GLU A 167 -15.53 -5.36 11.24
N ASP A 168 -16.81 -5.69 11.18
CA ASP A 168 -17.86 -4.87 10.57
C ASP A 168 -17.68 -3.39 10.95
N VAL A 169 -17.14 -2.60 10.02
CA VAL A 169 -17.24 -1.15 10.08
C VAL A 169 -18.71 -0.84 9.82
N THR A 170 -19.51 -0.91 10.87
CA THR A 170 -20.90 -0.53 10.83
C THR A 170 -20.97 0.87 10.23
N CYS A 171 -21.51 0.94 9.02
CA CYS A 171 -21.89 2.20 8.40
C CYS A 171 -23.00 2.83 9.25
N GLY A 172 -22.61 3.53 10.31
CA GLY A 172 -23.52 4.48 10.91
C GLY A 172 -23.96 5.43 9.80
N HIS A 173 -25.25 5.47 9.54
CA HIS A 173 -25.89 6.51 8.76
C HIS A 173 -25.57 7.84 9.46
N SER A 174 -24.43 8.41 9.17
CA SER A 174 -24.15 9.76 9.64
C SER A 174 -24.25 10.68 8.45
N ASP A 175 -25.26 11.55 8.58
CA ASP A 175 -25.49 12.74 7.79
C ASP A 175 -24.18 13.31 7.22
N HIS A 176 -24.24 13.88 6.03
CA HIS A 176 -23.20 14.63 5.32
C HIS A 176 -22.70 15.86 6.14
N LYS A 177 -22.36 15.67 7.41
CA LYS A 177 -21.69 16.69 8.21
C LYS A 177 -20.22 16.70 7.86
N LEU A 178 -19.76 17.83 7.35
CA LEU A 178 -18.34 18.16 7.24
C LEU A 178 -17.65 17.75 8.55
N LYS A 179 -16.65 16.87 8.46
CA LYS A 179 -15.90 16.45 9.63
C LYS A 179 -15.23 17.68 10.24
N THR A 180 -15.56 18.01 11.47
CA THR A 180 -14.91 19.09 12.22
C THR A 180 -13.55 18.62 12.70
N ARG A 181 -12.65 19.57 13.04
CA ARG A 181 -11.34 19.26 13.64
C ARG A 181 -11.48 18.41 14.90
N ASP A 182 -12.52 18.64 15.68
CA ASP A 182 -12.79 17.90 16.92
C ASP A 182 -13.25 16.46 16.63
N SER A 183 -14.06 16.25 15.58
CA SER A 183 -14.50 14.90 15.20
C SER A 183 -13.35 14.06 14.65
N ILE A 184 -12.46 14.68 13.86
CA ILE A 184 -11.24 14.03 13.37
C ILE A 184 -10.27 13.78 14.53
N GLY A 185 -10.11 14.76 15.43
CA GLY A 185 -9.26 14.63 16.60
C GLY A 185 -9.63 13.42 17.44
N LYS A 186 -10.92 13.18 17.65
CA LYS A 186 -11.41 12.00 18.40
C LYS A 186 -11.03 10.67 17.73
N GLU A 187 -11.03 10.62 16.38
CA GLU A 187 -10.65 9.41 15.63
C GLU A 187 -9.17 9.03 15.84
N TYR A 188 -8.31 10.03 16.11
CA TYR A 188 -6.85 9.85 16.25
C TYR A 188 -6.31 10.22 17.64
N GLU A 189 -7.17 10.34 18.65
CA GLU A 189 -6.82 10.71 20.02
C GLU A 189 -6.11 12.07 20.11
N LEU A 190 -6.49 13.01 19.26
CA LEU A 190 -5.93 14.35 19.19
C LEU A 190 -6.95 15.42 19.60
N SER A 191 -6.45 16.53 20.15
CA SER A 191 -7.29 17.73 20.32
C SER A 191 -7.56 18.41 18.98
N GLY A 192 -8.70 19.09 18.83
CA GLY A 192 -9.01 19.88 17.63
C GLY A 192 -7.96 20.97 17.34
N SER A 193 -7.32 21.52 18.39
CA SER A 193 -6.20 22.47 18.23
C SER A 193 -4.94 21.80 17.68
N SER A 194 -4.63 20.58 18.11
CA SER A 194 -3.53 19.78 17.56
C SER A 194 -3.78 19.43 16.09
N VAL A 195 -5.00 19.01 15.74
CA VAL A 195 -5.40 18.80 14.33
C VAL A 195 -5.20 20.09 13.52
N GLY A 196 -5.63 21.26 14.05
CA GLY A 196 -5.46 22.53 13.38
C GLY A 196 -3.99 22.93 13.12
N ARG A 197 -3.08 22.60 14.04
CA ARG A 197 -1.64 22.81 13.87
C ARG A 197 -1.07 21.87 12.80
N LEU A 198 -1.41 20.59 12.86
CA LEU A 198 -0.96 19.61 11.88
C LEU A 198 -1.46 19.93 10.48
N LEU A 199 -2.70 20.39 10.31
CA LEU A 199 -3.21 20.80 9.00
C LEU A 199 -2.38 21.92 8.38
N LYS A 200 -1.91 22.90 9.18
CA LYS A 200 -1.05 23.99 8.69
C LYS A 200 0.32 23.51 8.20
N LEU A 201 0.82 22.37 8.68
CA LEU A 201 2.10 21.84 8.19
C LEU A 201 2.05 21.43 6.72
N ASN A 202 0.85 21.15 6.18
CA ASN A 202 0.73 20.83 4.75
C ASN A 202 1.10 22.01 3.84
N ASP A 203 1.00 23.25 4.34
CA ASP A 203 1.34 24.46 3.59
C ASP A 203 2.85 24.69 3.51
N LEU A 204 3.65 23.95 4.29
CA LEU A 204 5.11 24.04 4.25
C LEU A 204 5.68 23.36 3.01
N ILE A 205 6.75 23.93 2.46
CA ILE A 205 7.55 23.28 1.42
C ILE A 205 8.28 22.05 2.01
N ARG A 206 8.58 21.09 1.14
CA ARG A 206 9.15 19.78 1.56
C ARG A 206 10.38 19.87 2.47
N PRO A 207 11.39 20.74 2.20
CA PRO A 207 12.53 20.87 3.11
C PRO A 207 12.18 21.25 4.55
N PHE A 208 11.16 22.07 4.76
CA PHE A 208 10.70 22.42 6.11
C PHE A 208 9.91 21.27 6.77
N LYS A 209 9.16 20.49 6.01
CA LYS A 209 8.52 19.26 6.51
C LYS A 209 9.58 18.27 7.01
N ASP A 210 10.66 18.07 6.25
CA ASP A 210 11.76 17.19 6.63
C ASP A 210 12.50 17.70 7.91
N MET A 211 12.60 19.00 8.10
CA MET A 211 13.17 19.58 9.32
C MET A 211 12.28 19.34 10.54
N VAL A 212 10.95 19.48 10.38
CA VAL A 212 9.97 19.17 11.45
C VAL A 212 10.05 17.70 11.82
N ASP A 213 10.11 16.81 10.84
CA ASP A 213 10.17 15.37 11.05
C ASP A 213 11.46 14.92 11.79
N ARG A 214 12.55 15.66 11.59
CA ARG A 214 13.83 15.46 12.31
C ARG A 214 13.88 16.16 13.66
N GLY A 215 12.86 16.91 14.05
CA GLY A 215 12.85 17.68 15.29
C GLY A 215 13.80 18.87 15.29
N ALA A 216 14.11 19.41 14.11
CA ALA A 216 15.05 20.56 13.95
C ALA A 216 14.32 21.92 13.88
N LEU A 217 13.00 21.93 14.02
CA LEU A 217 12.12 23.10 14.13
C LEU A 217 11.24 22.99 15.36
#